data_adaefe0602b842f01e511719f2de7064
#
_entry.id   adaefe0602b842f01e511719f2de7064
#
_cell.length_a   1.000
_cell.length_b   1.000
_cell.length_c   1.000
_cell.angle_alpha   90.00
_cell.angle_beta   90.00
_cell.angle_gamma   90.00
#
_symmetry.space_group_name_H-M   'P 1'
#
loop_
_entity.id
_entity.type
_entity.pdbx_description
1 polymer ?
#
loop_
_entity_poly.entity_id
_entity_poly.type
_entity_poly.pdbx_seq_one_letter_code
_entity_poly.pdbx_strand_id
1 'polypeptide(L)'
;MVVAAATGDPLRKSRTLRTENMDELSKNDVVKLLQENQGRMAIPGGLLMARGKKDYVGGMPALSGTLFFKDAHTPAVRDAICACFKEYQAVAGQYLTWLWREEPKDGKVCLAYCDAPPMPDMMKKLGEGDAVSFGYTSGKQSVDAGEWEFQAFGIRGWKAKMGTWGLSSVRFSMPLLYVEEHPLAFQTMFVKFADLLKAVHGYGGHALVLSLVRRTDNEPVEALMAEQMNGLDVGEPIQNAKGAGAGIKTVSWLTAINNELLEKVGGITALRSELPRDWFAAYPYSDGVVIQAGPYAEFATVNSDPLPARYILPNMFLKDVRTPHIGSLHSASKYGEARIRGAAADKWLARFDVPPEELLSFKAKLLDEPKLTKETTLPERL
;
A
#
# COMPACT_ATOMS: atom_id res chain seq x y z
N MET A 1 38.45 39.82 -44.90
CA MET A 1 39.11 38.67 -44.34
C MET A 1 38.50 38.40 -42.99
N VAL A 2 37.43 37.59 -42.95
CA VAL A 2 36.71 37.25 -41.71
C VAL A 2 36.47 35.74 -41.78
N VAL A 3 37.04 35.03 -40.84
CA VAL A 3 36.86 33.59 -40.66
C VAL A 3 35.70 33.38 -39.72
N ALA A 4 34.65 32.72 -40.19
CA ALA A 4 33.52 32.28 -39.38
C ALA A 4 33.86 30.92 -38.74
N ALA A 5 33.84 30.86 -37.41
CA ALA A 5 33.93 29.62 -36.64
C ALA A 5 32.52 29.13 -36.36
N ALA A 6 32.19 27.96 -36.90
CA ALA A 6 30.97 27.23 -36.56
C ALA A 6 31.18 26.42 -35.26
N THR A 7 30.52 26.80 -34.18
CA THR A 7 30.43 26.00 -32.99
C THR A 7 29.08 25.27 -33.01
N GLY A 8 29.12 24.00 -33.43
CA GLY A 8 27.98 23.10 -33.32
C GLY A 8 27.86 22.56 -31.91
N ASP A 9 26.73 22.86 -31.28
CA ASP A 9 26.33 22.31 -29.99
C ASP A 9 25.86 20.84 -30.15
N PRO A 10 26.50 19.83 -29.51
CA PRO A 10 26.13 18.42 -29.69
C PRO A 10 24.98 17.96 -28.82
N LEU A 11 24.27 18.84 -28.09
CA LEU A 11 23.22 18.46 -27.14
C LEU A 11 21.78 18.63 -27.67
N ARG A 12 21.56 18.90 -28.95
CA ARG A 12 20.25 19.07 -29.55
C ARG A 12 19.88 17.96 -30.53
N LYS A 13 20.05 16.68 -30.09
CA LYS A 13 19.26 15.57 -30.61
C LYS A 13 18.33 15.11 -29.51
N SER A 14 17.35 15.93 -29.15
CA SER A 14 16.16 15.43 -28.50
C SER A 14 15.49 14.48 -29.49
N ARG A 15 15.67 13.18 -29.28
CA ARG A 15 14.78 12.18 -29.83
C ARG A 15 13.39 12.55 -29.34
N THR A 16 12.60 13.16 -30.21
CA THR A 16 11.17 13.09 -30.14
C THR A 16 10.83 11.60 -30.21
N LEU A 17 10.66 10.99 -29.05
CA LEU A 17 9.96 9.73 -28.95
C LEU A 17 8.54 10.07 -29.44
N ARG A 18 8.30 9.73 -30.71
CA ARG A 18 6.94 9.62 -31.21
C ARG A 18 6.19 8.77 -30.21
N THR A 19 5.10 9.29 -29.72
CA THR A 19 4.00 8.54 -29.13
C THR A 19 3.37 7.70 -30.26
N GLU A 20 4.11 6.71 -30.74
CA GLU A 20 3.58 5.61 -31.52
C GLU A 20 3.00 4.67 -30.46
N ASN A 21 1.68 4.60 -30.45
CA ASN A 21 0.85 3.56 -29.82
C ASN A 21 1.58 2.74 -28.77
N MET A 22 1.38 3.08 -27.50
CA MET A 22 1.53 2.09 -26.44
C MET A 22 0.36 1.10 -26.63
N ASP A 23 0.43 0.30 -27.69
CA ASP A 23 -0.33 -0.92 -27.79
C ASP A 23 -0.07 -1.68 -26.49
N GLU A 24 -1.13 -2.18 -25.88
CA GLU A 24 -1.11 -2.92 -24.62
C GLU A 24 0.11 -3.86 -24.61
N LEU A 25 1.09 -3.53 -23.74
CA LEU A 25 2.23 -4.42 -23.51
C LEU A 25 1.65 -5.78 -23.14
N SER A 26 2.02 -6.82 -23.87
CA SER A 26 1.57 -8.16 -23.50
C SER A 26 2.07 -8.49 -22.10
N LYS A 27 1.39 -9.36 -21.38
CA LYS A 27 1.84 -9.83 -20.04
C LYS A 27 3.31 -10.28 -20.08
N ASN A 28 3.74 -10.95 -21.15
CA ASN A 28 5.12 -11.40 -21.31
C ASN A 28 6.10 -10.23 -21.44
N ASP A 29 5.70 -9.12 -22.10
CA ASP A 29 6.55 -7.92 -22.22
C ASP A 29 6.70 -7.23 -20.88
N VAL A 30 5.63 -7.15 -20.07
CA VAL A 30 5.68 -6.60 -18.71
C VAL A 30 6.58 -7.44 -17.82
N VAL A 31 6.42 -8.76 -17.81
CA VAL A 31 7.28 -9.69 -17.05
C VAL A 31 8.75 -9.51 -17.47
N LYS A 32 9.04 -9.47 -18.76
CA LYS A 32 10.40 -9.25 -19.29
C LYS A 32 10.97 -7.90 -18.84
N LEU A 33 10.18 -6.82 -18.93
CA LEU A 33 10.59 -5.49 -18.49
C LEU A 33 10.94 -5.47 -17.00
N LEU A 34 10.12 -6.10 -16.16
CA LEU A 34 10.36 -6.19 -14.72
C LEU A 34 11.62 -7.00 -14.42
N GLN A 35 11.83 -8.14 -15.10
CA GLN A 35 13.02 -8.97 -14.94
C GLN A 35 14.30 -8.21 -15.33
N GLU A 36 14.31 -7.51 -16.48
CA GLU A 36 15.45 -6.74 -16.97
C GLU A 36 15.79 -5.55 -16.06
N ASN A 37 14.82 -5.00 -15.34
CA ASN A 37 14.99 -3.81 -14.48
C ASN A 37 15.00 -4.10 -12.98
N GLN A 38 14.88 -5.35 -12.54
CA GLN A 38 14.77 -5.71 -11.13
C GLN A 38 15.83 -5.07 -10.24
N GLY A 39 17.09 -5.10 -10.64
CA GLY A 39 18.19 -4.46 -9.89
C GLY A 39 18.19 -2.93 -9.95
N ARG A 40 17.48 -2.31 -10.90
CA ARG A 40 17.43 -0.86 -11.12
C ARG A 40 16.25 -0.20 -10.36
N MET A 41 15.31 -0.97 -9.88
CA MET A 41 14.15 -0.47 -9.15
C MET A 41 14.47 -0.15 -7.68
N ALA A 42 15.62 -0.62 -7.18
CA ALA A 42 16.08 -0.30 -5.83
C ALA A 42 16.45 1.19 -5.69
N ILE A 43 15.86 1.85 -4.70
CA ILE A 43 16.11 3.26 -4.40
C ILE A 43 17.16 3.34 -3.31
N PRO A 44 18.30 4.04 -3.54
CA PRO A 44 19.35 4.21 -2.54
C PRO A 44 18.83 4.90 -1.27
N GLY A 45 19.25 4.42 -0.11
CA GLY A 45 18.81 4.91 1.18
C GLY A 45 19.27 6.33 1.49
N GLY A 46 18.40 7.09 2.15
CA GLY A 46 18.67 8.46 2.59
C GLY A 46 18.96 9.44 1.45
N LEU A 47 18.44 9.17 0.23
CA LEU A 47 18.79 9.90 -1.00
C LEU A 47 18.62 11.42 -0.88
N LEU A 48 17.58 11.87 -0.17
CA LEU A 48 17.23 13.28 -0.03
C LEU A 48 17.60 13.85 1.34
N MET A 49 18.34 13.10 2.15
CA MET A 49 18.82 13.58 3.44
C MET A 49 20.20 14.22 3.31
N ALA A 50 20.43 15.36 3.99
CA ALA A 50 21.72 16.08 3.95
C ALA A 50 22.90 15.21 4.41
N ARG A 51 22.67 14.22 5.27
CA ARG A 51 23.67 13.29 5.81
C ARG A 51 23.22 11.82 5.66
N GLY A 52 22.38 11.53 4.67
CA GLY A 52 21.89 10.19 4.41
C GLY A 52 23.01 9.24 3.98
N LYS A 53 22.96 8.01 4.48
CA LYS A 53 23.80 6.93 3.98
C LYS A 53 23.08 6.31 2.79
N LYS A 54 23.81 6.15 1.69
CA LYS A 54 23.32 5.61 0.41
C LYS A 54 23.82 4.19 0.14
N ASP A 55 24.44 3.57 1.13
CA ASP A 55 25.05 2.24 1.08
C ASP A 55 24.06 1.11 1.37
N TYR A 56 22.77 1.44 1.49
CA TYR A 56 21.69 0.49 1.70
C TYR A 56 20.49 0.80 0.78
N VAL A 57 19.60 -0.17 0.60
CA VAL A 57 18.36 0.01 -0.16
C VAL A 57 17.32 0.71 0.72
N GLY A 58 16.98 1.96 0.39
CA GLY A 58 16.04 2.77 1.15
C GLY A 58 14.58 2.49 0.84
N GLY A 59 14.26 2.06 -0.39
CA GLY A 59 12.91 1.75 -0.83
C GLY A 59 12.88 0.81 -2.03
N MET A 60 11.81 0.01 -2.13
CA MET A 60 11.53 -0.91 -3.23
C MET A 60 10.08 -0.76 -3.68
N PRO A 61 9.79 -0.60 -4.98
CA PRO A 61 8.43 -0.64 -5.50
C PRO A 61 7.84 -2.04 -5.35
N ALA A 62 6.61 -2.11 -4.85
CA ALA A 62 5.87 -3.37 -4.71
C ALA A 62 4.37 -3.12 -4.70
N LEU A 63 3.55 -4.17 -4.74
CA LEU A 63 2.18 -4.09 -4.24
C LEU A 63 2.19 -4.26 -2.73
N SER A 64 1.46 -3.41 -2.02
CA SER A 64 1.30 -3.47 -0.58
C SER A 64 -0.17 -3.44 -0.18
N GLY A 65 -0.53 -4.32 0.76
CA GLY A 65 -1.85 -4.37 1.39
C GLY A 65 -1.76 -3.99 2.85
N THR A 66 -2.60 -3.08 3.30
CA THR A 66 -2.75 -2.68 4.70
C THR A 66 -4.17 -2.93 5.16
N LEU A 67 -4.34 -3.63 6.27
CA LEU A 67 -5.63 -3.91 6.89
C LEU A 67 -5.63 -3.40 8.33
N PHE A 68 -6.67 -2.66 8.70
CA PHE A 68 -6.87 -2.12 10.04
C PHE A 68 -7.96 -2.91 10.76
N PHE A 69 -7.70 -3.25 12.03
CA PHE A 69 -8.59 -4.09 12.83
C PHE A 69 -8.51 -3.72 14.32
N LYS A 70 -9.44 -4.28 15.12
CA LYS A 70 -9.55 -4.03 16.55
C LYS A 70 -8.88 -5.14 17.37
N ASP A 71 -8.68 -4.91 18.66
CA ASP A 71 -8.47 -5.91 19.71
C ASP A 71 -7.23 -6.82 19.57
N ALA A 72 -6.13 -6.32 18.94
CA ALA A 72 -4.88 -7.08 18.79
C ALA A 72 -4.24 -7.54 20.13
N HIS A 73 -4.70 -7.00 21.26
CA HIS A 73 -4.27 -7.43 22.59
C HIS A 73 -4.91 -8.76 23.02
N THR A 74 -5.99 -9.20 22.35
CA THR A 74 -6.70 -10.44 22.70
C THR A 74 -6.03 -11.68 22.07
N PRO A 75 -6.11 -12.85 22.72
CA PRO A 75 -5.56 -14.10 22.17
C PRO A 75 -6.14 -14.43 20.77
N ALA A 76 -7.44 -14.31 20.59
CA ALA A 76 -8.11 -14.65 19.34
C ALA A 76 -7.58 -13.81 18.14
N VAL A 77 -7.36 -12.51 18.33
CA VAL A 77 -6.83 -11.65 17.27
C VAL A 77 -5.32 -11.89 17.06
N ARG A 78 -4.57 -12.22 18.10
CA ARG A 78 -3.18 -12.66 17.97
C ARG A 78 -3.05 -13.95 17.16
N ASP A 79 -3.94 -14.91 17.37
CA ASP A 79 -4.01 -16.14 16.57
C ASP A 79 -4.35 -15.83 15.11
N ALA A 80 -5.25 -14.86 14.85
CA ALA A 80 -5.57 -14.38 13.51
C ALA A 80 -4.34 -13.74 12.81
N ILE A 81 -3.56 -12.91 13.55
CA ILE A 81 -2.30 -12.35 13.02
C ILE A 81 -1.30 -13.46 12.68
N CYS A 82 -1.18 -14.47 13.56
CA CYS A 82 -0.33 -15.64 13.29
C CYS A 82 -0.80 -16.43 12.05
N ALA A 83 -2.13 -16.56 11.87
CA ALA A 83 -2.70 -17.19 10.69
C ALA A 83 -2.40 -16.40 9.41
N CYS A 84 -2.51 -15.07 9.43
CA CYS A 84 -2.10 -14.21 8.32
C CYS A 84 -0.61 -14.40 7.99
N PHE A 85 0.26 -14.40 9.00
CA PHE A 85 1.69 -14.61 8.76
C PHE A 85 1.98 -16.01 8.21
N LYS A 86 1.30 -17.05 8.68
CA LYS A 86 1.45 -18.42 8.14
C LYS A 86 1.12 -18.51 6.64
N GLU A 87 0.04 -17.86 6.21
CA GLU A 87 -0.33 -17.79 4.79
C GLU A 87 0.71 -17.00 3.98
N TYR A 88 1.16 -15.86 4.52
CA TYR A 88 2.22 -15.08 3.90
C TYR A 88 3.53 -15.86 3.81
N GLN A 89 3.94 -16.54 4.89
CA GLN A 89 5.13 -17.35 4.97
C GLN A 89 5.14 -18.51 3.95
N ALA A 90 3.99 -19.08 3.65
CA ALA A 90 3.87 -20.14 2.65
C ALA A 90 4.32 -19.69 1.25
N VAL A 91 4.18 -18.40 0.94
CA VAL A 91 4.58 -17.79 -0.33
C VAL A 91 5.94 -17.10 -0.22
N ALA A 92 6.15 -16.30 0.81
CA ALA A 92 7.29 -15.41 0.97
C ALA A 92 8.44 -16.00 1.79
N GLY A 93 8.23 -17.09 2.53
CA GLY A 93 9.15 -17.57 3.56
C GLY A 93 10.58 -17.83 3.08
N GLN A 94 10.74 -18.30 1.84
CA GLN A 94 12.06 -18.52 1.23
C GLN A 94 12.82 -17.24 0.90
N TYR A 95 12.14 -16.10 0.85
CA TYR A 95 12.73 -14.79 0.52
C TYR A 95 13.00 -13.93 1.76
N LEU A 96 12.35 -14.25 2.91
CA LEU A 96 12.54 -13.49 4.14
C LEU A 96 13.94 -13.70 4.70
N THR A 97 14.56 -12.60 5.14
CA THR A 97 15.95 -12.57 5.61
C THR A 97 16.09 -12.04 7.03
N TRP A 98 15.23 -11.11 7.44
CA TRP A 98 15.32 -10.45 8.75
C TRP A 98 13.98 -10.38 9.45
N LEU A 99 14.02 -10.45 10.79
CA LEU A 99 12.93 -10.13 11.71
C LEU A 99 13.33 -8.93 12.57
N TRP A 100 12.47 -7.92 12.62
CA TRP A 100 12.54 -6.80 13.54
C TRP A 100 11.40 -6.86 14.56
N ARG A 101 11.70 -6.52 15.84
CA ARG A 101 10.76 -6.54 16.97
C ARG A 101 10.92 -5.28 17.82
N GLU A 102 9.82 -4.74 18.32
CA GLU A 102 9.84 -3.64 19.28
C GLU A 102 9.85 -4.22 20.72
N GLU A 103 10.75 -3.71 21.56
CA GLU A 103 10.85 -4.06 22.98
C GLU A 103 10.75 -5.58 23.31
N PRO A 104 11.50 -6.46 22.64
CA PRO A 104 11.40 -7.89 22.90
C PRO A 104 11.98 -8.24 24.28
N LYS A 105 11.32 -9.16 25.02
CA LYS A 105 11.72 -9.57 26.36
C LYS A 105 13.14 -10.20 26.44
N ASP A 106 13.62 -10.75 25.34
CA ASP A 106 14.96 -11.33 25.20
C ASP A 106 16.03 -10.31 24.76
N GLY A 107 15.65 -9.04 24.58
CA GLY A 107 16.53 -7.94 24.16
C GLY A 107 16.99 -7.98 22.71
N LYS A 108 16.64 -9.02 21.93
CA LYS A 108 17.08 -9.18 20.54
C LYS A 108 16.11 -8.48 19.59
N VAL A 109 16.34 -7.22 19.30
CA VAL A 109 15.48 -6.38 18.43
C VAL A 109 15.52 -6.84 16.97
N CYS A 110 16.70 -7.26 16.47
CA CYS A 110 16.88 -7.75 15.10
C CYS A 110 17.47 -9.16 15.12
N LEU A 111 16.91 -10.04 14.30
CA LEU A 111 17.39 -11.42 14.12
C LEU A 111 17.46 -11.75 12.63
N ALA A 112 18.43 -12.59 12.24
CA ALA A 112 18.31 -13.29 10.96
C ALA A 112 17.05 -14.16 10.97
N TYR A 113 16.32 -14.21 9.85
CA TYR A 113 15.04 -14.91 9.80
C TYR A 113 15.18 -16.41 10.09
N CYS A 114 16.28 -17.03 9.65
CA CYS A 114 16.58 -18.44 9.94
C CYS A 114 16.76 -18.76 11.43
N ASP A 115 17.13 -17.75 12.23
CA ASP A 115 17.34 -17.87 13.68
C ASP A 115 16.12 -17.37 14.49
N ALA A 116 15.10 -16.86 13.81
CA ALA A 116 13.93 -16.27 14.44
C ALA A 116 13.02 -17.36 15.04
N PRO A 117 12.55 -17.20 16.29
CA PRO A 117 11.52 -18.08 16.81
C PRO A 117 10.23 -18.00 15.96
N PRO A 118 9.45 -19.08 15.87
CA PRO A 118 8.14 -19.04 15.22
C PRO A 118 7.25 -17.93 15.79
N MET A 119 6.52 -17.22 14.93
CA MET A 119 5.65 -16.11 15.37
C MET A 119 4.66 -16.54 16.47
N PRO A 120 3.99 -17.71 16.40
CA PRO A 120 3.09 -18.15 17.46
C PRO A 120 3.76 -18.27 18.83
N ASP A 121 5.04 -18.70 18.88
CA ASP A 121 5.78 -18.85 20.13
C ASP A 121 6.19 -17.50 20.73
N MET A 122 6.43 -16.51 19.88
CA MET A 122 6.66 -15.12 20.32
C MET A 122 5.35 -14.49 20.82
N MET A 123 4.24 -14.67 20.09
CA MET A 123 2.92 -14.14 20.45
C MET A 123 2.42 -14.69 21.79
N LYS A 124 2.61 -15.98 22.09
CA LYS A 124 2.24 -16.60 23.39
C LYS A 124 2.93 -15.96 24.58
N LYS A 125 4.12 -15.37 24.39
CA LYS A 125 4.89 -14.71 25.46
C LYS A 125 4.41 -13.28 25.75
N LEU A 126 3.55 -12.71 24.90
CA LEU A 126 3.03 -11.35 25.06
C LEU A 126 1.82 -11.37 26.00
N GLY A 127 1.89 -10.54 27.04
CA GLY A 127 0.73 -10.22 27.89
C GLY A 127 -0.18 -9.17 27.26
N GLU A 128 -1.31 -8.88 27.89
CA GLU A 128 -2.27 -7.85 27.41
C GLU A 128 -1.64 -6.45 27.32
N GLY A 129 -0.68 -6.16 28.21
CA GLY A 129 0.04 -4.88 28.25
C GLY A 129 1.18 -4.75 27.25
N ASP A 130 1.56 -5.83 26.57
CA ASP A 130 2.68 -5.82 25.63
C ASP A 130 2.20 -5.38 24.22
N ALA A 131 3.07 -4.68 23.48
CA ALA A 131 2.80 -4.35 22.09
C ALA A 131 2.99 -5.59 21.20
N VAL A 132 2.10 -5.79 20.23
CA VAL A 132 2.37 -6.65 19.08
C VAL A 132 3.14 -5.79 18.08
N SER A 133 4.42 -6.07 17.83
CA SER A 133 5.22 -5.30 16.88
C SER A 133 6.29 -6.20 16.27
N PHE A 134 5.99 -6.69 15.05
CA PHE A 134 6.85 -7.57 14.28
C PHE A 134 6.96 -7.05 12.85
N GLY A 135 8.18 -7.01 12.32
CA GLY A 135 8.47 -6.67 10.93
C GLY A 135 9.41 -7.69 10.31
N TYR A 136 8.97 -8.38 9.27
CA TYR A 136 9.78 -9.31 8.47
C TYR A 136 10.08 -8.67 7.13
N THR A 137 11.30 -8.82 6.61
CA THR A 137 11.71 -8.24 5.33
C THR A 137 12.66 -9.17 4.57
N SER A 138 12.70 -8.99 3.25
CA SER A 138 13.61 -9.68 2.32
C SER A 138 14.87 -8.88 1.99
N GLY A 139 15.16 -7.79 2.69
CA GLY A 139 16.37 -6.98 2.48
C GLY A 139 17.65 -7.80 2.63
N LYS A 140 18.67 -7.54 1.81
CA LYS A 140 19.98 -8.25 1.93
C LYS A 140 20.68 -7.91 3.24
N GLN A 141 20.68 -6.63 3.62
CA GLN A 141 21.14 -6.16 4.92
C GLN A 141 19.93 -5.94 5.84
N SER A 142 20.12 -6.00 7.13
CA SER A 142 19.06 -5.76 8.10
C SER A 142 18.44 -4.36 8.03
N VAL A 143 19.11 -3.42 7.37
CA VAL A 143 18.64 -2.03 7.14
C VAL A 143 18.05 -1.81 5.76
N ASP A 144 18.13 -2.78 4.85
CA ASP A 144 17.58 -2.64 3.51
C ASP A 144 16.05 -2.75 3.52
N ALA A 145 15.41 -2.01 2.63
CA ALA A 145 14.06 -2.29 2.19
C ALA A 145 14.03 -3.61 1.40
N GLY A 146 12.94 -4.33 1.50
CA GLY A 146 12.71 -5.55 0.73
C GLY A 146 11.34 -5.52 0.06
N GLU A 147 11.21 -6.14 -1.12
CA GLU A 147 9.92 -6.23 -1.82
C GLU A 147 8.92 -7.14 -1.10
N TRP A 148 9.42 -8.17 -0.38
CA TRP A 148 8.63 -8.97 0.53
C TRP A 148 8.76 -8.40 1.93
N GLU A 149 7.64 -7.96 2.47
CA GLU A 149 7.55 -7.41 3.81
C GLU A 149 6.25 -7.86 4.47
N PHE A 150 6.30 -8.22 5.75
CA PHE A 150 5.13 -8.43 6.58
C PHE A 150 5.33 -7.69 7.89
N GLN A 151 4.40 -6.79 8.21
CA GLN A 151 4.39 -6.05 9.47
C GLN A 151 3.09 -6.33 10.22
N ALA A 152 3.19 -6.53 11.53
CA ALA A 152 2.05 -6.57 12.43
C ALA A 152 2.25 -5.53 13.53
N PHE A 153 1.28 -4.65 13.70
CA PHE A 153 1.20 -3.68 14.77
C PHE A 153 -0.11 -3.84 15.54
N GLY A 154 0.01 -4.12 16.84
CA GLY A 154 -1.14 -4.28 17.72
C GLY A 154 -1.11 -3.30 18.88
N ILE A 155 -2.22 -2.60 19.06
CA ILE A 155 -2.41 -1.67 20.17
C ILE A 155 -2.46 -2.45 21.49
N ARG A 156 -1.74 -1.99 22.51
CA ARG A 156 -1.73 -2.56 23.85
C ARG A 156 -3.12 -2.50 24.50
N GLY A 157 -3.51 -3.52 25.25
CA GLY A 157 -4.86 -3.64 25.81
C GLY A 157 -5.31 -2.43 26.65
N TRP A 158 -4.42 -1.85 27.46
CA TRP A 158 -4.76 -0.64 28.22
C TRP A 158 -5.04 0.59 27.32
N LYS A 159 -4.33 0.72 26.19
CA LYS A 159 -4.60 1.77 25.20
C LYS A 159 -5.93 1.52 24.49
N ALA A 160 -6.22 0.26 24.11
CA ALA A 160 -7.49 -0.12 23.51
C ALA A 160 -8.68 0.20 24.42
N LYS A 161 -8.55 -0.08 25.72
CA LYS A 161 -9.57 0.25 26.74
C LYS A 161 -9.82 1.76 26.90
N MET A 162 -8.83 2.59 26.61
CA MET A 162 -9.01 4.06 26.62
C MET A 162 -9.81 4.59 25.41
N GLY A 163 -10.02 3.77 24.37
CA GLY A 163 -10.82 4.12 23.20
C GLY A 163 -10.28 5.24 22.28
N THR A 164 -9.09 5.76 22.55
CA THR A 164 -8.55 6.97 21.87
C THR A 164 -7.38 6.70 20.93
N TRP A 165 -6.95 5.43 20.80
CA TRP A 165 -5.68 5.08 20.14
C TRP A 165 -5.83 4.52 18.72
N GLY A 166 -7.06 4.45 18.19
CA GLY A 166 -7.32 4.00 16.83
C GLY A 166 -7.30 2.50 16.64
N LEU A 167 -6.78 2.04 15.50
CA LEU A 167 -6.81 0.64 15.07
C LEU A 167 -5.42 0.03 15.02
N SER A 168 -5.34 -1.28 15.24
CA SER A 168 -4.18 -2.11 14.94
C SER A 168 -4.08 -2.36 13.44
N SER A 169 -2.92 -2.78 12.94
CA SER A 169 -2.74 -3.02 11.52
C SER A 169 -1.87 -4.24 11.22
N VAL A 170 -2.16 -4.89 10.10
CA VAL A 170 -1.25 -5.77 9.37
C VAL A 170 -0.98 -5.14 8.01
N ARG A 171 0.28 -5.08 7.63
CA ARG A 171 0.76 -4.70 6.29
C ARG A 171 1.56 -5.84 5.71
N PHE A 172 1.37 -6.11 4.42
CA PHE A 172 2.20 -7.06 3.68
C PHE A 172 2.50 -6.52 2.28
N SER A 173 3.58 -6.96 1.68
CA SER A 173 3.91 -6.60 0.30
C SER A 173 4.33 -7.81 -0.53
N MET A 174 4.18 -7.68 -1.84
CA MET A 174 4.62 -8.64 -2.85
C MET A 174 5.34 -7.91 -3.98
N PRO A 175 6.45 -8.47 -4.51
CA PRO A 175 7.13 -7.94 -5.68
C PRO A 175 6.18 -7.81 -6.88
N LEU A 176 6.34 -6.75 -7.67
CA LEU A 176 5.55 -6.56 -8.90
C LEU A 176 5.70 -7.74 -9.85
N LEU A 177 6.94 -8.23 -10.05
CA LEU A 177 7.21 -9.39 -10.89
C LEU A 177 6.46 -10.64 -10.42
N TYR A 178 6.45 -10.91 -9.10
CA TYR A 178 5.72 -12.07 -8.57
C TYR A 178 4.22 -11.98 -8.84
N VAL A 179 3.63 -10.78 -8.72
CA VAL A 179 2.19 -10.60 -8.99
C VAL A 179 1.86 -10.76 -10.47
N GLU A 180 2.74 -10.32 -11.37
CA GLU A 180 2.58 -10.55 -12.81
C GLU A 180 2.64 -12.04 -13.17
N GLU A 181 3.52 -12.80 -12.51
CA GLU A 181 3.62 -14.26 -12.69
C GLU A 181 2.45 -15.01 -12.02
N HIS A 182 1.87 -14.45 -10.95
CA HIS A 182 0.80 -15.04 -10.14
C HIS A 182 -0.37 -14.05 -9.96
N PRO A 183 -1.15 -13.77 -11.00
CA PRO A 183 -2.08 -12.64 -11.07
C PRO A 183 -3.10 -12.52 -9.95
N LEU A 184 -3.54 -13.60 -9.33
CA LEU A 184 -4.56 -13.56 -8.27
C LEU A 184 -3.97 -13.68 -6.85
N ALA A 185 -2.65 -13.82 -6.72
CA ALA A 185 -2.01 -14.09 -5.44
C ALA A 185 -2.25 -12.95 -4.43
N PHE A 186 -2.12 -11.71 -4.88
CA PHE A 186 -2.28 -10.54 -4.01
C PHE A 186 -3.73 -10.36 -3.55
N GLN A 187 -4.71 -10.44 -4.47
CA GLN A 187 -6.14 -10.34 -4.15
C GLN A 187 -6.57 -11.45 -3.18
N THR A 188 -6.17 -12.70 -3.47
CA THR A 188 -6.47 -13.85 -2.62
C THR A 188 -5.99 -13.64 -1.20
N MET A 189 -4.74 -13.20 -1.05
CA MET A 189 -4.15 -12.94 0.27
C MET A 189 -4.83 -11.77 0.98
N PHE A 190 -5.10 -10.67 0.26
CA PHE A 190 -5.75 -9.49 0.83
C PHE A 190 -7.15 -9.81 1.37
N VAL A 191 -7.99 -10.51 0.57
CA VAL A 191 -9.34 -10.92 0.98
C VAL A 191 -9.29 -11.89 2.16
N LYS A 192 -8.38 -12.88 2.11
CA LYS A 192 -8.19 -13.83 3.20
C LYS A 192 -7.76 -13.16 4.51
N PHE A 193 -6.87 -12.19 4.44
CA PHE A 193 -6.44 -11.43 5.62
C PHE A 193 -7.54 -10.52 6.15
N ALA A 194 -8.34 -9.91 5.27
CA ALA A 194 -9.51 -9.13 5.68
C ALA A 194 -10.49 -9.99 6.49
N ASP A 195 -10.72 -11.23 6.07
CA ASP A 195 -11.58 -12.18 6.77
C ASP A 195 -11.00 -12.63 8.11
N LEU A 196 -9.76 -13.10 8.13
CA LEU A 196 -9.08 -13.57 9.34
C LEU A 196 -9.03 -12.49 10.43
N LEU A 197 -8.73 -11.25 10.06
CA LEU A 197 -8.58 -10.12 10.99
C LEU A 197 -9.91 -9.44 11.31
N LYS A 198 -11.01 -9.79 10.65
CA LYS A 198 -12.28 -9.05 10.68
C LYS A 198 -12.02 -7.57 10.47
N ALA A 199 -11.37 -7.24 9.36
CA ALA A 199 -10.87 -5.92 9.09
C ALA A 199 -11.98 -4.87 9.16
N VAL A 200 -11.73 -3.76 9.85
CA VAL A 200 -12.63 -2.60 9.86
C VAL A 200 -12.58 -1.89 8.52
N HIS A 201 -11.37 -1.68 8.02
CA HIS A 201 -11.10 -1.21 6.65
C HIS A 201 -9.66 -1.53 6.25
N GLY A 202 -9.35 -1.32 4.97
CA GLY A 202 -8.01 -1.52 4.45
C GLY A 202 -7.92 -1.11 2.99
N TYR A 203 -6.71 -1.12 2.47
CA TYR A 203 -6.41 -0.77 1.08
C TYR A 203 -5.20 -1.55 0.58
N GLY A 204 -5.18 -1.82 -0.72
CA GLY A 204 -4.09 -2.53 -1.38
C GLY A 204 -3.84 -2.01 -2.78
N GLY A 205 -2.59 -1.73 -3.12
CA GLY A 205 -2.17 -1.20 -4.40
C GLY A 205 -0.67 -0.95 -4.46
N HIS A 206 -0.23 -0.13 -5.41
CA HIS A 206 1.17 0.25 -5.51
C HIS A 206 1.66 1.01 -4.29
N ALA A 207 2.86 0.67 -3.83
CA ALA A 207 3.53 1.32 -2.72
C ALA A 207 5.05 1.36 -2.93
N LEU A 208 5.71 2.28 -2.25
CA LEU A 208 7.13 2.23 -2.01
C LEU A 208 7.35 1.58 -0.65
N VAL A 209 7.83 0.33 -0.63
CA VAL A 209 8.20 -0.36 0.61
C VAL A 209 9.51 0.25 1.12
N LEU A 210 9.43 0.99 2.21
CA LEU A 210 10.59 1.66 2.81
C LEU A 210 11.30 0.74 3.81
N SER A 211 12.60 0.95 4.00
CA SER A 211 13.36 0.27 5.05
C SER A 211 12.64 0.34 6.40
N LEU A 212 12.41 -0.79 7.04
CA LEU A 212 11.72 -0.89 8.34
C LEU A 212 12.36 0.01 9.42
N VAL A 213 13.67 0.06 9.49
CA VAL A 213 14.42 0.77 10.53
C VAL A 213 14.96 2.14 10.10
N ARG A 214 14.96 2.41 8.79
CA ARG A 214 15.37 3.69 8.21
C ARG A 214 14.24 4.41 7.48
N ARG A 215 13.00 4.08 7.81
CA ARG A 215 11.81 4.64 7.18
C ARG A 215 11.86 6.16 7.13
N THR A 216 12.09 6.80 8.27
CA THR A 216 12.15 8.27 8.39
C THR A 216 13.16 8.91 7.43
N ASP A 217 14.29 8.24 7.17
CA ASP A 217 15.32 8.74 6.26
C ASP A 217 14.88 8.66 4.78
N ASN A 218 13.88 7.82 4.47
CA ASN A 218 13.43 7.54 3.11
C ASN A 218 12.02 8.07 2.79
N GLU A 219 11.24 8.52 3.79
CA GLU A 219 9.94 9.19 3.59
C GLU A 219 9.99 10.38 2.60
N PRO A 220 11.10 11.16 2.48
CA PRO A 220 11.17 12.23 1.47
C PRO A 220 11.05 11.73 0.04
N VAL A 221 11.56 10.53 -0.27
CA VAL A 221 11.43 9.94 -1.60
C VAL A 221 9.99 9.51 -1.84
N GLU A 222 9.35 8.89 -0.85
CA GLU A 222 7.93 8.53 -0.92
C GLU A 222 7.05 9.79 -1.14
N ALA A 223 7.35 10.90 -0.44
CA ALA A 223 6.64 12.16 -0.63
C ALA A 223 6.73 12.68 -2.06
N LEU A 224 7.94 12.70 -2.66
CA LEU A 224 8.14 13.13 -4.04
C LEU A 224 7.48 12.20 -5.07
N MET A 225 7.49 10.89 -4.82
CA MET A 225 6.80 9.93 -5.68
C MET A 225 5.27 10.13 -5.60
N ALA A 226 4.74 10.40 -4.41
CA ALA A 226 3.32 10.67 -4.21
C ALA A 226 2.84 11.94 -4.92
N GLU A 227 3.70 12.93 -5.12
CA GLU A 227 3.41 14.13 -5.92
C GLU A 227 3.25 13.81 -7.41
N GLN A 228 3.79 12.68 -7.88
CA GLN A 228 3.74 12.26 -9.28
C GLN A 228 2.72 11.12 -9.52
N MET A 229 2.31 10.39 -8.49
CA MET A 229 1.54 9.16 -8.58
C MET A 229 0.41 9.15 -7.55
N ASN A 230 -0.80 9.53 -7.96
CA ASN A 230 -1.98 9.54 -7.09
C ASN A 230 -2.40 8.15 -6.59
N GLY A 231 -2.08 7.09 -7.34
CA GLY A 231 -2.38 5.70 -6.97
C GLY A 231 -1.41 5.08 -5.97
N LEU A 232 -0.30 5.77 -5.64
CA LEU A 232 0.68 5.29 -4.66
C LEU A 232 0.09 5.32 -3.24
N ASP A 233 0.19 4.21 -2.51
CA ASP A 233 -0.05 4.22 -1.06
C ASP A 233 1.13 4.88 -0.35
N VAL A 234 0.82 5.70 0.65
CA VAL A 234 1.78 6.57 1.34
C VAL A 234 1.61 6.44 2.85
N GLY A 235 2.73 6.42 3.53
CA GLY A 235 2.79 6.54 4.97
C GLY A 235 2.83 5.22 5.73
N GLU A 236 3.03 5.35 7.03
CA GLU A 236 3.17 4.24 7.96
C GLU A 236 1.84 3.95 8.66
N PRO A 237 1.28 2.73 8.60
CA PRO A 237 0.04 2.37 9.30
C PRO A 237 0.05 2.68 10.79
N ILE A 238 1.19 2.52 11.46
CA ILE A 238 1.35 2.82 12.89
C ILE A 238 1.12 4.30 13.19
N GLN A 239 1.64 5.20 12.34
CA GLN A 239 1.44 6.65 12.49
C GLN A 239 0.00 7.05 12.19
N ASN A 240 -0.67 6.31 11.31
CA ASN A 240 -2.04 6.57 10.88
C ASN A 240 -3.10 5.92 11.78
N ALA A 241 -2.71 5.04 12.69
CA ALA A 241 -3.61 4.20 13.51
C ALA A 241 -4.73 4.99 14.18
N LYS A 242 -4.45 6.18 14.73
CA LYS A 242 -5.44 7.03 15.38
C LYS A 242 -6.45 7.61 14.38
N GLY A 243 -5.98 8.17 13.28
CA GLY A 243 -6.84 8.71 12.22
C GLY A 243 -7.67 7.63 11.53
N ALA A 244 -7.11 6.44 11.34
CA ALA A 244 -7.78 5.27 10.79
C ALA A 244 -8.97 4.79 11.65
N GLY A 245 -9.00 5.09 12.96
CA GLY A 245 -10.15 4.81 13.82
C GLY A 245 -11.38 5.67 13.54
N ALA A 246 -11.23 6.81 12.89
CA ALA A 246 -12.32 7.73 12.56
C ALA A 246 -13.01 7.42 11.20
N GLY A 247 -12.39 6.60 10.36
CA GLY A 247 -12.91 6.23 9.04
C GLY A 247 -11.83 5.65 8.14
N ILE A 248 -12.17 5.33 6.90
CA ILE A 248 -11.20 4.82 5.93
C ILE A 248 -10.16 5.89 5.60
N LYS A 249 -8.91 5.47 5.38
CA LYS A 249 -7.83 6.40 4.97
C LYS A 249 -7.99 6.81 3.51
N THR A 250 -8.24 5.86 2.63
CA THR A 250 -8.25 6.10 1.18
C THR A 250 -8.95 4.95 0.46
N VAL A 251 -9.19 5.15 -0.82
CA VAL A 251 -9.46 4.07 -1.77
C VAL A 251 -8.19 3.71 -2.52
N SER A 252 -8.10 2.47 -2.97
CA SER A 252 -7.01 1.95 -3.79
C SER A 252 -7.55 0.89 -4.73
N TRP A 253 -6.68 0.18 -5.46
CA TRP A 253 -7.08 -0.96 -6.29
C TRP A 253 -7.93 -1.97 -5.53
N LEU A 254 -7.53 -2.36 -4.32
CA LEU A 254 -8.35 -3.10 -3.37
C LEU A 254 -8.72 -2.18 -2.19
N THR A 255 -9.98 -2.16 -1.81
CA THR A 255 -10.47 -1.40 -0.65
C THR A 255 -11.37 -2.30 0.18
N ALA A 256 -10.93 -2.63 1.40
CA ALA A 256 -11.75 -3.35 2.37
C ALA A 256 -12.56 -2.36 3.20
N ILE A 257 -13.80 -2.70 3.48
CA ILE A 257 -14.72 -1.93 4.32
C ILE A 257 -15.64 -2.89 5.07
N ASN A 258 -15.81 -2.69 6.38
CA ASN A 258 -16.72 -3.52 7.17
C ASN A 258 -18.18 -3.11 6.96
N ASN A 259 -19.08 -3.99 7.40
CA ASN A 259 -20.53 -3.78 7.26
C ASN A 259 -21.00 -2.50 7.96
N GLU A 260 -20.43 -2.14 9.12
CA GLU A 260 -20.79 -0.92 9.85
C GLU A 260 -20.54 0.34 9.01
N LEU A 261 -19.39 0.43 8.36
CA LEU A 261 -19.05 1.56 7.49
C LEU A 261 -19.80 1.51 6.17
N LEU A 262 -19.98 0.31 5.60
CA LEU A 262 -20.72 0.10 4.36
C LEU A 262 -22.18 0.53 4.47
N GLU A 263 -22.86 0.21 5.57
CA GLU A 263 -24.24 0.62 5.83
C GLU A 263 -24.41 2.15 5.91
N LYS A 264 -23.41 2.88 6.38
CA LYS A 264 -23.43 4.36 6.41
C LYS A 264 -23.48 5.00 5.02
N VAL A 265 -23.07 4.27 3.97
CA VAL A 265 -23.12 4.71 2.57
C VAL A 265 -24.20 3.98 1.76
N GLY A 266 -25.17 3.35 2.41
CA GLY A 266 -26.32 2.70 1.78
C GLY A 266 -26.17 1.21 1.49
N GLY A 267 -25.16 0.57 2.07
CA GLY A 267 -24.97 -0.88 2.03
C GLY A 267 -24.58 -1.43 0.66
N ILE A 268 -24.67 -2.77 0.55
CA ILE A 268 -24.29 -3.48 -0.68
C ILE A 268 -25.15 -3.11 -1.89
N THR A 269 -26.40 -2.73 -1.67
CA THR A 269 -27.33 -2.32 -2.73
C THR A 269 -26.85 -1.01 -3.38
N ALA A 270 -26.50 -0.01 -2.56
CA ALA A 270 -25.96 1.25 -3.05
C ALA A 270 -24.58 1.04 -3.74
N LEU A 271 -23.72 0.20 -3.16
CA LEU A 271 -22.44 -0.16 -3.78
C LEU A 271 -22.65 -0.71 -5.19
N ARG A 272 -23.61 -1.62 -5.38
CA ARG A 272 -23.89 -2.25 -6.67
C ARG A 272 -24.55 -1.31 -7.67
N SER A 273 -25.29 -0.31 -7.19
CA SER A 273 -25.88 0.75 -8.03
C SER A 273 -24.80 1.70 -8.56
N GLU A 274 -23.83 2.06 -7.72
CA GLU A 274 -22.81 3.07 -8.04
C GLU A 274 -21.58 2.49 -8.74
N LEU A 275 -21.23 1.20 -8.44
CA LEU A 275 -20.03 0.54 -8.95
C LEU A 275 -20.39 -0.67 -9.84
N PRO A 276 -20.47 -0.47 -11.19
CA PRO A 276 -20.87 -1.52 -12.14
C PRO A 276 -19.92 -2.73 -12.13
N ARG A 277 -20.49 -3.94 -12.23
CA ARG A 277 -19.77 -5.22 -12.13
C ARG A 277 -18.71 -5.46 -13.20
N ASP A 278 -18.81 -4.80 -14.35
CA ASP A 278 -17.83 -4.92 -15.43
C ASP A 278 -16.45 -4.38 -15.03
N TRP A 279 -16.41 -3.39 -14.14
CA TRP A 279 -15.18 -2.72 -13.69
C TRP A 279 -14.88 -2.91 -12.21
N PHE A 280 -15.90 -3.30 -11.41
CA PHE A 280 -15.76 -3.44 -9.96
C PHE A 280 -16.20 -4.83 -9.50
N ALA A 281 -15.28 -5.58 -8.88
CA ALA A 281 -15.65 -6.78 -8.16
C ALA A 281 -15.84 -6.47 -6.68
N ALA A 282 -16.67 -7.25 -5.98
CA ALA A 282 -16.83 -7.18 -4.56
C ALA A 282 -16.72 -8.59 -3.99
N TYR A 283 -15.82 -8.77 -3.04
CA TYR A 283 -15.53 -10.05 -2.40
C TYR A 283 -15.98 -9.98 -0.95
N PRO A 284 -17.02 -10.74 -0.54
CA PRO A 284 -17.46 -10.75 0.83
C PRO A 284 -16.40 -11.39 1.73
N TYR A 285 -16.31 -10.88 2.95
CA TYR A 285 -15.64 -11.52 4.07
C TYR A 285 -16.57 -11.47 5.29
N SER A 286 -16.24 -12.16 6.37
CA SER A 286 -17.16 -12.36 7.51
C SER A 286 -17.77 -11.08 8.07
N ASP A 287 -17.06 -9.93 7.98
CA ASP A 287 -17.51 -8.67 8.59
C ASP A 287 -17.62 -7.51 7.57
N GLY A 288 -17.55 -7.80 6.27
CA GLY A 288 -17.61 -6.74 5.26
C GLY A 288 -17.38 -7.20 3.83
N VAL A 289 -16.85 -6.29 3.02
CA VAL A 289 -16.57 -6.51 1.60
C VAL A 289 -15.24 -5.89 1.19
N VAL A 290 -14.51 -6.57 0.30
CA VAL A 290 -13.38 -6.01 -0.43
C VAL A 290 -13.84 -5.59 -1.82
N ILE A 291 -13.68 -4.32 -2.15
CA ILE A 291 -13.95 -3.76 -3.48
C ILE A 291 -12.65 -3.83 -4.28
N GLN A 292 -12.69 -4.44 -5.47
CA GLN A 292 -11.62 -4.38 -6.46
C GLN A 292 -11.99 -3.37 -7.54
N ALA A 293 -11.12 -2.41 -7.78
CA ALA A 293 -11.30 -1.31 -8.75
C ALA A 293 -10.46 -1.58 -10.01
N GLY A 294 -11.05 -2.26 -10.98
CA GLY A 294 -10.38 -2.64 -12.22
C GLY A 294 -9.49 -3.88 -12.12
N PRO A 295 -8.93 -4.34 -13.26
CA PRO A 295 -8.20 -5.60 -13.35
C PRO A 295 -6.83 -5.60 -12.64
N TYR A 296 -6.19 -4.44 -12.50
CA TYR A 296 -4.85 -4.29 -11.91
C TYR A 296 -4.71 -2.95 -11.19
N ALA A 297 -3.73 -2.86 -10.30
CA ALA A 297 -3.37 -1.61 -9.64
C ALA A 297 -2.78 -0.62 -10.64
N GLU A 298 -3.06 0.68 -10.44
CA GLU A 298 -2.51 1.76 -11.25
C GLU A 298 -1.75 2.76 -10.43
N PHE A 299 -0.70 3.33 -11.01
CA PHE A 299 0.01 4.46 -10.43
C PHE A 299 -0.79 5.76 -10.47
N ALA A 300 -1.78 5.87 -11.40
CA ALA A 300 -2.59 7.07 -11.58
C ALA A 300 -1.71 8.33 -11.61
N THR A 301 -0.78 8.40 -12.57
CA THR A 301 0.18 9.51 -12.64
C THR A 301 -0.53 10.84 -12.80
N VAL A 302 -0.03 11.90 -12.17
CA VAL A 302 -0.65 13.24 -12.22
C VAL A 302 -0.71 13.84 -13.62
N ASN A 303 0.14 13.35 -14.55
CA ASN A 303 0.11 13.72 -15.95
C ASN A 303 -0.86 12.87 -16.78
N SER A 304 -1.48 11.86 -16.17
CA SER A 304 -2.57 11.13 -16.82
C SER A 304 -3.82 12.01 -16.84
N ASP A 305 -4.30 12.35 -18.02
CA ASP A 305 -5.55 13.06 -18.19
C ASP A 305 -6.51 12.12 -18.97
N PRO A 306 -7.59 11.72 -18.34
CA PRO A 306 -8.08 12.02 -17.00
C PRO A 306 -7.55 11.06 -15.92
N LEU A 307 -7.76 11.43 -14.63
CA LEU A 307 -7.61 10.48 -13.52
C LEU A 307 -8.50 9.25 -13.74
N PRO A 308 -8.08 8.03 -13.33
CA PRO A 308 -8.84 6.81 -13.53
C PRO A 308 -10.24 6.88 -12.89
N ALA A 309 -11.28 6.70 -13.67
CA ALA A 309 -12.66 6.70 -13.18
C ALA A 309 -12.88 5.59 -12.15
N ARG A 310 -12.20 4.46 -12.29
CA ARG A 310 -12.25 3.35 -11.33
C ARG A 310 -11.64 3.68 -9.95
N TYR A 311 -10.89 4.78 -9.78
CA TYR A 311 -10.51 5.29 -8.46
C TYR A 311 -11.41 6.42 -7.99
N ILE A 312 -11.87 7.26 -8.91
CA ILE A 312 -12.79 8.37 -8.60
C ILE A 312 -14.14 7.85 -8.08
N LEU A 313 -14.76 6.89 -8.78
CA LEU A 313 -16.10 6.42 -8.44
C LEU A 313 -16.17 5.79 -7.02
N PRO A 314 -15.32 4.82 -6.65
CA PRO A 314 -15.36 4.30 -5.28
C PRO A 314 -14.93 5.34 -4.24
N ASN A 315 -14.03 6.28 -4.57
CA ASN A 315 -13.69 7.38 -3.66
C ASN A 315 -14.89 8.28 -3.35
N MET A 316 -15.67 8.64 -4.38
CA MET A 316 -16.87 9.46 -4.21
C MET A 316 -17.97 8.69 -3.48
N PHE A 317 -18.15 7.40 -3.76
CA PHE A 317 -19.09 6.54 -3.05
C PHE A 317 -18.76 6.40 -1.55
N LEU A 318 -17.48 6.27 -1.19
CA LEU A 318 -17.00 6.07 0.18
C LEU A 318 -16.62 7.37 0.90
N LYS A 319 -16.85 8.53 0.27
CA LYS A 319 -16.40 9.84 0.80
C LYS A 319 -16.89 10.12 2.21
N ASP A 320 -18.15 9.79 2.51
CA ASP A 320 -18.78 10.09 3.80
C ASP A 320 -18.27 9.23 4.96
N VAL A 321 -17.58 8.12 4.66
CA VAL A 321 -16.92 7.24 5.65
C VAL A 321 -15.40 7.36 5.63
N ARG A 322 -14.85 8.27 4.83
CA ARG A 322 -13.42 8.60 4.86
C ARG A 322 -13.09 9.46 6.07
N THR A 323 -11.95 9.19 6.71
CA THR A 323 -11.49 10.05 7.80
C THR A 323 -11.26 11.48 7.28
N PRO A 324 -11.77 12.51 7.95
CA PRO A 324 -11.56 13.90 7.51
C PRO A 324 -10.10 14.35 7.72
N HIS A 325 -9.44 13.79 8.73
CA HIS A 325 -8.07 14.16 9.11
C HIS A 325 -7.30 12.90 9.52
N ILE A 326 -6.23 12.59 8.79
CA ILE A 326 -5.34 11.47 9.12
C ILE A 326 -4.20 11.90 10.05
N GLY A 327 -3.98 13.21 10.21
CA GLY A 327 -2.90 13.80 10.99
C GLY A 327 -1.61 13.92 10.19
N SER A 328 -0.82 12.86 10.13
CA SER A 328 0.44 12.86 9.39
C SER A 328 0.68 11.50 8.77
N LEU A 329 1.07 11.48 7.51
CA LEU A 329 1.49 10.27 6.79
C LEU A 329 2.98 9.99 7.02
N HIS A 330 3.77 11.04 7.26
CA HIS A 330 5.20 10.99 7.51
C HIS A 330 5.57 11.58 8.88
N SER A 331 6.75 11.26 9.36
CA SER A 331 7.37 11.86 10.54
C SER A 331 7.75 13.33 10.31
N ALA A 332 8.19 14.02 11.37
CA ALA A 332 8.63 15.41 11.24
C ALA A 332 9.92 15.51 10.40
N SER A 333 9.99 16.55 9.55
CA SER A 333 11.21 16.93 8.84
C SER A 333 12.28 17.36 9.84
N LYS A 334 13.52 16.92 9.62
CA LYS A 334 14.69 17.32 10.42
C LYS A 334 15.51 18.39 9.72
N TYR A 335 15.48 18.42 8.39
CA TYR A 335 16.37 19.27 7.57
C TYR A 335 15.59 20.03 6.48
N GLY A 336 14.26 20.13 6.59
CA GLY A 336 13.41 20.79 5.60
C GLY A 336 13.07 19.92 4.38
N GLU A 337 13.36 18.61 4.46
CA GLU A 337 13.02 17.65 3.41
C GLU A 337 11.49 17.48 3.25
N ALA A 338 11.06 17.09 2.03
CA ALA A 338 9.65 16.91 1.71
C ALA A 338 8.97 15.88 2.64
N ARG A 339 7.78 16.21 3.15
CA ARG A 339 6.97 15.37 4.04
C ARG A 339 5.49 15.61 3.80
N ILE A 340 4.69 14.54 3.88
CA ILE A 340 3.23 14.63 3.76
C ILE A 340 2.63 14.64 5.17
N ARG A 341 2.31 15.84 5.69
CA ARG A 341 1.82 16.05 7.06
C ARG A 341 0.76 17.16 7.11
N GLY A 342 -0.12 17.10 8.11
CA GLY A 342 -1.14 18.13 8.32
C GLY A 342 -1.95 18.41 7.06
N ALA A 343 -2.02 19.63 6.60
CA ALA A 343 -2.77 20.04 5.41
C ALA A 343 -2.32 19.30 4.13
N ALA A 344 -1.03 18.95 4.00
CA ALA A 344 -0.57 18.15 2.87
C ALA A 344 -1.09 16.71 2.94
N ALA A 345 -1.26 16.13 4.13
CA ALA A 345 -1.87 14.83 4.30
C ALA A 345 -3.38 14.88 3.99
N ASP A 346 -4.09 15.91 4.42
CA ASP A 346 -5.51 16.10 4.11
C ASP A 346 -5.72 16.31 2.59
N LYS A 347 -4.84 17.06 1.93
CA LYS A 347 -4.83 17.19 0.46
C LYS A 347 -4.61 15.84 -0.22
N TRP A 348 -3.68 15.04 0.28
CA TRP A 348 -3.43 13.70 -0.26
C TRP A 348 -4.64 12.78 -0.07
N LEU A 349 -5.37 12.84 1.06
CA LEU A 349 -6.61 12.09 1.26
C LEU A 349 -7.66 12.45 0.20
N ALA A 350 -7.74 13.73 -0.17
CA ALA A 350 -8.73 14.27 -1.11
C ALA A 350 -8.30 14.19 -2.60
N ARG A 351 -7.17 13.51 -2.93
CA ARG A 351 -6.59 13.51 -4.28
C ARG A 351 -7.48 12.93 -5.38
N PHE A 352 -8.47 12.14 -5.02
CA PHE A 352 -9.48 11.58 -5.91
C PHE A 352 -10.86 12.26 -5.77
N ASP A 353 -10.95 13.35 -5.03
CA ASP A 353 -12.19 14.12 -4.92
C ASP A 353 -12.40 14.92 -6.20
N VAL A 354 -13.62 14.85 -6.71
CA VAL A 354 -14.07 15.65 -7.85
C VAL A 354 -15.34 16.39 -7.48
N PRO A 355 -15.65 17.53 -8.15
CA PRO A 355 -16.93 18.18 -8.00
C PRO A 355 -18.08 17.23 -8.37
N PRO A 356 -19.23 17.26 -7.65
CA PRO A 356 -20.37 16.37 -7.94
C PRO A 356 -20.87 16.46 -9.38
N GLU A 357 -20.78 17.62 -10.01
CA GLU A 357 -21.18 17.88 -11.40
C GLU A 357 -20.30 17.15 -12.43
N GLU A 358 -19.06 16.82 -12.08
CA GLU A 358 -18.15 16.06 -12.94
C GLU A 358 -18.35 14.54 -12.85
N LEU A 359 -19.09 14.04 -11.85
CA LEU A 359 -19.23 12.60 -11.61
C LEU A 359 -19.84 11.86 -12.80
N LEU A 360 -20.80 12.49 -13.51
CA LEU A 360 -21.37 11.90 -14.72
C LEU A 360 -20.35 11.74 -15.84
N SER A 361 -19.40 12.67 -15.97
CA SER A 361 -18.31 12.55 -16.95
C SER A 361 -17.37 11.39 -16.62
N PHE A 362 -17.09 11.14 -15.34
CA PHE A 362 -16.29 9.99 -14.93
C PHE A 362 -17.04 8.66 -15.10
N LYS A 363 -18.37 8.63 -14.91
CA LYS A 363 -19.17 7.44 -15.25
C LYS A 363 -19.13 7.14 -16.76
N ALA A 364 -19.08 8.16 -17.62
CA ALA A 364 -18.89 7.96 -19.06
C ALA A 364 -17.47 7.50 -19.41
N LYS A 365 -16.44 8.12 -18.81
CA LYS A 365 -15.02 7.74 -19.01
C LYS A 365 -14.72 6.29 -18.57
N LEU A 366 -15.45 5.76 -17.58
CA LEU A 366 -15.32 4.37 -17.18
C LEU A 366 -15.53 3.37 -18.33
N LEU A 367 -16.34 3.73 -19.35
CA LEU A 367 -16.60 2.87 -20.51
C LEU A 367 -15.35 2.61 -21.34
N ASP A 368 -14.36 3.51 -21.30
CA ASP A 368 -13.10 3.42 -22.03
C ASP A 368 -12.01 2.70 -21.19
N GLU A 369 -12.28 2.43 -19.90
CA GLU A 369 -11.31 1.76 -19.02
C GLU A 369 -11.38 0.22 -19.15
N PRO A 370 -10.26 -0.49 -18.87
CA PRO A 370 -10.21 -1.94 -18.94
C PRO A 370 -11.22 -2.60 -18.01
N LYS A 371 -11.99 -3.56 -18.56
CA LYS A 371 -12.96 -4.35 -17.80
C LYS A 371 -12.31 -5.48 -17.04
N LEU A 372 -12.97 -5.91 -15.98
CA LEU A 372 -12.63 -7.12 -15.26
C LEU A 372 -12.84 -8.37 -16.13
N THR A 373 -11.92 -9.33 -16.02
CA THR A 373 -12.01 -10.64 -16.66
C THR A 373 -11.99 -11.77 -15.62
N LYS A 374 -12.17 -12.99 -16.05
CA LYS A 374 -12.07 -14.16 -15.16
C LYS A 374 -10.65 -14.36 -14.63
N GLU A 375 -9.66 -13.95 -15.41
CA GLU A 375 -8.23 -14.05 -15.07
C GLU A 375 -7.79 -12.99 -14.08
N THR A 376 -8.55 -11.89 -13.96
CA THR A 376 -8.23 -10.75 -13.08
C THR A 376 -9.13 -10.66 -11.85
N THR A 377 -10.06 -11.60 -11.66
CA THR A 377 -10.99 -11.62 -10.52
C THR A 377 -11.01 -12.95 -9.82
N LEU A 378 -11.20 -12.92 -8.49
CA LEU A 378 -11.46 -14.13 -7.73
C LEU A 378 -12.82 -14.75 -8.13
N PRO A 379 -12.97 -16.08 -8.00
CA PRO A 379 -14.21 -16.78 -8.39
C PRO A 379 -15.44 -16.30 -7.63
N GLU A 380 -15.28 -16.03 -6.34
CA GLU A 380 -16.34 -15.59 -5.45
C GLU A 380 -16.45 -14.06 -5.47
N ARG A 381 -17.52 -13.56 -6.10
CA ARG A 381 -17.87 -12.13 -6.10
C ARG A 381 -19.38 -11.96 -6.02
N LEU A 382 -19.79 -10.93 -5.32
CA LEU A 382 -21.21 -10.56 -5.17
C LEU A 382 -21.83 -10.07 -6.48
#